data_0e5dcc91c0f229f0ec4356fd0cce7dbc
#
_entry.id   0e5dcc91c0f229f0ec4356fd0cce7dbc
#
_cell.length_a   1.000
_cell.length_b   1.000
_cell.length_c   1.000
_cell.angle_alpha   90.00
_cell.angle_beta   90.00
_cell.angle_gamma   90.00
#
_symmetry.space_group_name_H-M   'P 1'
#
loop_
_entity.id
_entity.type
_entity.pdbx_description
1 polymer ?
#
loop_
_entity_poly.entity_id
_entity_poly.type
_entity_poly.pdbx_seq_one_letter_code
_entity_poly.pdbx_strand_id
1 'polypeptide(L)'
;MSAFRALLTHIYNYPDRRILIHCSFGNDRTGLLFALLLSRAGVPDDTMAVDYCLSQSALELHKPQFQRLLRVFKRDISEQQATVLIDRILTSRPDYILLALRKIRHTYEGVYQYIREKCLMADDVIRASLIQTKLE
;
A
#
# COMPACT_ATOMS: atom_id res chain seq x y z
N MET A 1 -0.04 9.64 16.32
CA MET A 1 -0.12 8.16 16.11
C MET A 1 -0.07 7.91 14.62
N SER A 2 0.78 7.01 14.12
CA SER A 2 0.82 6.73 12.67
C SER A 2 -0.47 6.01 12.24
N ALA A 3 -0.94 6.29 11.00
CA ALA A 3 -2.13 5.62 10.45
C ALA A 3 -1.97 4.09 10.44
N PHE A 4 -0.75 3.61 10.23
CA PHE A 4 -0.42 2.19 10.26
C PHE A 4 -0.63 1.57 11.66
N ARG A 5 -0.20 2.25 12.71
CA ARG A 5 -0.46 1.80 14.09
C ARG A 5 -1.95 1.74 14.39
N ALA A 6 -2.70 2.77 13.99
CA ALA A 6 -4.15 2.79 14.20
C ALA A 6 -4.83 1.60 13.52
N LEU A 7 -4.43 1.28 12.29
CA LEU A 7 -4.93 0.13 11.54
C LEU A 7 -4.64 -1.19 12.25
N LEU A 8 -3.37 -1.46 12.60
CA LEU A 8 -3.00 -2.71 13.26
C LEU A 8 -3.70 -2.86 14.62
N THR A 9 -3.81 -1.78 15.39
CA THR A 9 -4.56 -1.77 16.66
C THR A 9 -6.04 -2.08 16.41
N HIS A 10 -6.63 -1.55 15.33
CA HIS A 10 -8.02 -1.83 15.00
C HIS A 10 -8.22 -3.30 14.60
N ILE A 11 -7.36 -3.85 13.75
CA ILE A 11 -7.40 -5.27 13.36
C ILE A 11 -7.30 -6.17 14.60
N TYR A 12 -6.39 -5.85 15.52
CA TYR A 12 -6.20 -6.61 16.74
C TYR A 12 -7.43 -6.58 17.66
N ASN A 13 -8.02 -5.40 17.87
CA ASN A 13 -9.15 -5.23 18.77
C ASN A 13 -10.49 -5.69 18.18
N TYR A 14 -10.61 -5.73 16.86
CA TYR A 14 -11.86 -6.02 16.15
C TYR A 14 -11.61 -6.94 14.94
N PRO A 15 -11.15 -8.20 15.17
CA PRO A 15 -10.74 -9.10 14.07
C PRO A 15 -11.87 -9.44 13.10
N ASP A 16 -13.12 -9.46 13.56
CA ASP A 16 -14.29 -9.79 12.75
C ASP A 16 -14.87 -8.58 11.98
N ARG A 17 -14.32 -7.39 12.19
CA ARG A 17 -14.81 -6.20 11.50
C ARG A 17 -14.13 -5.99 10.16
N ARG A 18 -14.94 -5.73 9.14
CA ARG A 18 -14.43 -5.34 7.82
C ARG A 18 -13.82 -3.95 7.86
N ILE A 19 -12.69 -3.78 7.19
CA ILE A 19 -11.97 -2.51 7.11
C ILE A 19 -11.82 -2.14 5.64
N LEU A 20 -12.15 -0.89 5.32
CA LEU A 20 -11.83 -0.31 4.02
C LEU A 20 -10.54 0.49 4.13
N ILE A 21 -9.52 0.06 3.39
CA ILE A 21 -8.22 0.73 3.33
C ILE A 21 -8.07 1.36 1.95
N HIS A 22 -7.84 2.66 1.91
CA HIS A 22 -7.61 3.37 0.66
C HIS A 22 -6.68 4.57 0.82
N CYS A 23 -6.06 4.99 -0.26
CA CYS A 23 -5.42 6.29 -0.41
C CYS A 23 -6.09 7.07 -1.55
N SER A 24 -5.45 8.10 -2.09
CA SER A 24 -6.06 8.91 -3.16
C SER A 24 -6.41 8.08 -4.41
N PHE A 25 -5.55 7.14 -4.78
CA PHE A 25 -5.70 6.30 -5.97
C PHE A 25 -5.78 4.80 -5.64
N GLY A 26 -5.67 4.41 -4.37
CA GLY A 26 -5.65 3.01 -3.97
C GLY A 26 -4.38 2.24 -4.37
N ASN A 27 -3.35 2.91 -4.90
CA ASN A 27 -2.16 2.28 -5.45
C ASN A 27 -0.95 2.35 -4.51
N ASP A 28 -0.25 3.49 -4.42
CA ASP A 28 1.07 3.58 -3.79
C ASP A 28 1.05 3.31 -2.28
N ARG A 29 0.39 4.18 -1.51
CA ARG A 29 0.32 4.05 -0.04
C ARG A 29 -0.45 2.81 0.39
N THR A 30 -1.53 2.51 -0.30
CA THR A 30 -2.35 1.31 -0.07
C THR A 30 -1.55 0.07 -0.42
N GLY A 31 -0.93 0.02 -1.60
CA GLY A 31 -0.11 -1.10 -2.03
C GLY A 31 1.09 -1.36 -1.11
N LEU A 32 1.79 -0.30 -0.68
CA LEU A 32 2.88 -0.44 0.29
C LEU A 32 2.39 -1.02 1.63
N LEU A 33 1.23 -0.56 2.11
CA LEU A 33 0.64 -1.08 3.33
C LEU A 33 0.32 -2.58 3.22
N PHE A 34 -0.35 -3.00 2.13
CA PHE A 34 -0.63 -4.42 1.89
C PHE A 34 0.65 -5.24 1.74
N ALA A 35 1.66 -4.75 1.03
CA ALA A 35 2.93 -5.43 0.90
C ALA A 35 3.65 -5.63 2.26
N LEU A 36 3.56 -4.67 3.17
CA LEU A 36 4.09 -4.81 4.52
C LEU A 36 3.32 -5.88 5.33
N LEU A 37 2.00 -5.92 5.22
CA LEU A 37 1.15 -6.92 5.89
C LEU A 37 1.43 -8.32 5.32
N LEU A 38 1.46 -8.46 3.99
CA LEU A 38 1.75 -9.71 3.30
C LEU A 38 3.17 -10.22 3.60
N SER A 39 4.17 -9.33 3.60
CA SER A 39 5.55 -9.67 3.99
C SER A 39 5.60 -10.19 5.43
N ARG A 40 4.81 -9.62 6.32
CA ARG A 40 4.68 -10.06 7.71
C ARG A 40 4.01 -11.43 7.83
N ALA A 41 3.07 -11.73 6.93
CA ALA A 41 2.43 -13.04 6.81
C ALA A 41 3.32 -14.10 6.12
N GLY A 42 4.52 -13.73 5.70
CA GLY A 42 5.47 -14.64 5.05
C GLY A 42 5.24 -14.85 3.55
N VAL A 43 4.44 -13.99 2.92
CA VAL A 43 4.20 -14.06 1.47
C VAL A 43 5.49 -13.70 0.70
N PRO A 44 5.86 -14.48 -0.34
CA PRO A 44 7.02 -14.20 -1.18
C PRO A 44 6.94 -12.87 -1.92
N ASP A 45 8.09 -12.26 -2.20
CA ASP A 45 8.20 -10.95 -2.83
C ASP A 45 7.59 -10.89 -4.23
N ASP A 46 7.76 -11.92 -5.03
CA ASP A 46 7.18 -12.04 -6.36
C ASP A 46 5.65 -12.08 -6.34
N THR A 47 5.08 -12.81 -5.39
CA THR A 47 3.63 -12.85 -5.16
C THR A 47 3.10 -11.47 -4.75
N MET A 48 3.79 -10.76 -3.87
CA MET A 48 3.42 -9.40 -3.47
C MET A 48 3.53 -8.42 -4.64
N ALA A 49 4.52 -8.58 -5.51
CA ALA A 49 4.68 -7.76 -6.71
C ALA A 49 3.54 -7.99 -7.71
N VAL A 50 3.10 -9.23 -7.88
CA VAL A 50 1.92 -9.58 -8.70
C VAL A 50 0.65 -8.94 -8.12
N ASP A 51 0.40 -9.10 -6.83
CA ASP A 51 -0.75 -8.51 -6.13
C ASP A 51 -0.80 -6.98 -6.30
N TYR A 52 0.34 -6.31 -6.11
CA TYR A 52 0.45 -4.87 -6.33
C TYR A 52 0.05 -4.45 -7.74
N CYS A 53 0.45 -5.22 -8.75
CA CYS A 53 0.17 -4.93 -10.16
C CYS A 53 -1.27 -5.17 -10.57
N LEU A 54 -2.08 -5.90 -9.80
CA LEU A 54 -3.51 -6.12 -10.08
C LEU A 54 -4.29 -4.80 -10.15
N SER A 55 -3.83 -3.76 -9.48
CA SER A 55 -4.44 -2.43 -9.53
C SER A 55 -4.31 -1.75 -10.90
N GLN A 56 -3.37 -2.17 -11.76
CA GLN A 56 -3.04 -1.48 -13.01
C GLN A 56 -4.24 -1.33 -13.95
N SER A 57 -5.01 -2.39 -14.16
CA SER A 57 -6.17 -2.38 -15.06
C SER A 57 -7.25 -1.39 -14.60
N ALA A 58 -7.53 -1.36 -13.30
CA ALA A 58 -8.50 -0.42 -12.73
C ALA A 58 -8.00 1.03 -12.84
N LEU A 59 -6.71 1.27 -12.59
CA LEU A 59 -6.10 2.59 -12.73
C LEU A 59 -6.16 3.10 -14.17
N GLU A 60 -5.88 2.26 -15.15
CA GLU A 60 -5.96 2.60 -16.57
C GLU A 60 -7.37 3.00 -17.00
N LEU A 61 -8.37 2.26 -16.54
CA LEU A 61 -9.77 2.56 -16.82
C LEU A 61 -10.17 3.96 -16.33
N HIS A 62 -9.61 4.42 -15.24
CA HIS A 62 -9.95 5.70 -14.63
C HIS A 62 -8.99 6.86 -14.99
N LYS A 63 -7.93 6.61 -15.76
CA LYS A 63 -6.98 7.65 -16.20
C LYS A 63 -7.65 8.93 -16.76
N PRO A 64 -8.63 8.84 -17.65
CA PRO A 64 -9.27 10.05 -18.21
C PRO A 64 -9.99 10.91 -17.16
N GLN A 65 -10.51 10.28 -16.10
CA GLN A 65 -11.15 11.00 -15.00
C GLN A 65 -10.11 11.73 -14.16
N PHE A 66 -8.98 11.08 -13.86
CA PHE A 66 -7.88 11.67 -13.09
C PHE A 66 -7.21 12.81 -13.85
N GLN A 67 -7.05 12.69 -15.16
CA GLN A 67 -6.53 13.78 -16.00
C GLN A 67 -7.42 15.02 -15.92
N ARG A 68 -8.74 14.84 -16.00
CA ARG A 68 -9.70 15.95 -15.86
C ARG A 68 -9.62 16.60 -14.47
N LEU A 69 -9.60 15.79 -13.41
CA LEU A 69 -9.46 16.28 -12.04
C LEU A 69 -8.15 17.04 -11.83
N LEU A 70 -7.03 16.52 -12.33
CA LEU A 70 -5.74 17.18 -12.23
C LEU A 70 -5.75 18.57 -12.86
N ARG A 71 -6.39 18.73 -14.02
CA ARG A 71 -6.53 20.03 -14.70
C ARG A 71 -7.42 21.01 -13.94
N VAL A 72 -8.41 20.53 -13.21
CA VAL A 72 -9.25 21.39 -12.34
C VAL A 72 -8.40 21.92 -11.17
N PHE A 73 -7.57 21.09 -10.57
CA PHE A 73 -6.74 21.48 -9.41
C PHE A 73 -5.48 22.26 -9.81
N LYS A 74 -4.90 21.95 -10.98
CA LYS A 74 -3.73 22.64 -11.54
C LYS A 74 -4.09 23.32 -12.85
N ARG A 75 -4.61 24.53 -12.76
CA ARG A 75 -5.12 25.28 -13.92
C ARG A 75 -4.05 25.59 -14.98
N ASP A 76 -2.80 25.68 -14.57
CA ASP A 76 -1.66 26.05 -15.45
C ASP A 76 -1.00 24.85 -16.12
N ILE A 77 -1.56 23.65 -16.00
CA ILE A 77 -1.00 22.44 -16.61
C ILE A 77 -1.63 22.18 -17.99
N SER A 78 -0.81 21.99 -19.02
CA SER A 78 -1.29 21.62 -20.34
C SER A 78 -1.85 20.16 -20.33
N GLU A 79 -2.67 19.84 -21.31
CA GLU A 79 -3.22 18.48 -21.45
C GLU A 79 -2.12 17.41 -21.58
N GLN A 80 -1.08 17.72 -22.34
CA GLN A 80 0.05 16.83 -22.53
C GLN A 80 0.85 16.62 -21.23
N GLN A 81 1.07 17.68 -20.45
CA GLN A 81 1.71 17.57 -19.14
C GLN A 81 0.84 16.80 -18.15
N ALA A 82 -0.48 17.00 -18.18
CA ALA A 82 -1.41 16.23 -17.33
C ALA A 82 -1.36 14.74 -17.67
N THR A 83 -1.33 14.39 -18.95
CA THR A 83 -1.22 12.99 -19.41
C THR A 83 0.07 12.34 -18.88
N VAL A 84 1.22 12.97 -19.11
CA VAL A 84 2.51 12.44 -18.65
C VAL A 84 2.55 12.28 -17.12
N LEU A 85 2.01 13.24 -16.39
CA LEU A 85 1.99 13.17 -14.93
C LEU A 85 1.07 12.06 -14.41
N ILE A 86 -0.12 11.92 -14.98
CA ILE A 86 -1.07 10.87 -14.62
C ILE A 86 -0.52 9.49 -14.98
N ASP A 87 0.12 9.32 -16.12
CA ASP A 87 0.75 8.05 -16.49
C ASP A 87 1.83 7.64 -15.48
N ARG A 88 2.60 8.59 -14.96
CA ARG A 88 3.59 8.31 -13.91
C ARG A 88 2.95 7.93 -12.57
N ILE A 89 1.88 8.64 -12.18
CA ILE A 89 1.22 8.44 -10.88
C ILE A 89 0.40 7.15 -10.86
N LEU A 90 -0.22 6.80 -11.98
CA LEU A 90 -1.12 5.65 -12.09
C LEU A 90 -0.46 4.42 -12.72
N THR A 91 0.84 4.25 -12.54
CA THR A 91 1.55 3.07 -13.03
C THR A 91 1.93 2.18 -11.85
N SER A 92 1.41 0.95 -11.84
CA SER A 92 1.77 -0.11 -10.88
C SER A 92 2.78 -1.05 -11.52
N ARG A 93 4.06 -0.89 -11.19
CA ARG A 93 5.14 -1.76 -11.69
C ARG A 93 5.69 -2.64 -10.58
N PRO A 94 6.04 -3.91 -10.87
CA PRO A 94 6.57 -4.83 -9.87
C PRO A 94 7.80 -4.28 -9.15
N ASP A 95 8.69 -3.64 -9.90
CA ASP A 95 9.94 -3.07 -9.40
C ASP A 95 9.71 -1.95 -8.35
N TYR A 96 8.59 -1.22 -8.40
CA TYR A 96 8.30 -0.16 -7.44
C TYR A 96 8.10 -0.71 -6.03
N ILE A 97 7.26 -1.74 -5.89
CA ILE A 97 7.02 -2.32 -4.57
C ILE A 97 8.23 -3.13 -4.08
N LEU A 98 8.91 -3.85 -4.97
CA LEU A 98 10.11 -4.59 -4.63
C LEU A 98 11.24 -3.67 -4.15
N LEU A 99 11.43 -2.53 -4.81
CA LEU A 99 12.42 -1.53 -4.40
C LEU A 99 12.08 -0.94 -3.02
N ALA A 100 10.80 -0.63 -2.78
CA ALA A 100 10.33 -0.12 -1.50
C ALA A 100 10.59 -1.13 -0.36
N LEU A 101 10.23 -2.40 -0.55
CA LEU A 101 10.48 -3.47 0.42
C LEU A 101 11.97 -3.69 0.66
N ARG A 102 12.78 -3.69 -0.40
CA ARG A 102 14.24 -3.81 -0.29
C ARG A 102 14.84 -2.66 0.52
N LYS A 103 14.40 -1.42 0.24
CA LYS A 103 14.86 -0.24 0.98
C LYS A 103 14.49 -0.32 2.46
N ILE A 104 13.27 -0.75 2.78
CA ILE A 104 12.80 -0.92 4.16
C ILE A 104 13.65 -1.98 4.87
N ARG A 105 13.86 -3.15 4.26
CA ARG A 105 14.65 -4.23 4.85
C ARG A 105 16.10 -3.82 5.10
N HIS A 106 16.69 -3.07 4.18
CA HIS A 106 18.06 -2.59 4.33
C HIS A 106 18.17 -1.52 5.43
N THR A 107 17.19 -0.59 5.50
CA THR A 107 17.27 0.53 6.46
C THR A 107 16.91 0.13 7.88
N TYR A 108 16.04 -0.87 8.06
CA TYR A 108 15.47 -1.27 9.35
C TYR A 108 15.78 -2.72 9.73
N GLU A 109 16.72 -3.38 9.04
CA GLU A 109 17.05 -4.79 9.27
C GLU A 109 15.85 -5.75 9.13
N GLY A 110 14.84 -5.34 8.36
CA GLY A 110 13.66 -6.15 8.06
C GLY A 110 12.33 -5.39 8.17
N VAL A 111 11.29 -5.95 7.56
CA VAL A 111 9.93 -5.38 7.61
C VAL A 111 9.37 -5.42 9.04
N TYR A 112 9.69 -6.48 9.78
CA TYR A 112 9.30 -6.62 11.18
C TYR A 112 9.82 -5.45 12.03
N GLN A 113 11.12 -5.18 11.97
CA GLN A 113 11.74 -4.10 12.73
C GLN A 113 11.19 -2.73 12.33
N TYR A 114 10.96 -2.52 11.03
CA TYR A 114 10.30 -1.31 10.53
C TYR A 114 8.92 -1.11 11.17
N ILE A 115 8.06 -2.15 11.18
CA ILE A 115 6.72 -2.06 11.77
C ILE A 115 6.84 -1.79 13.28
N ARG A 116 7.70 -2.49 13.98
CA ARG A 116 7.93 -2.32 15.42
C ARG A 116 8.35 -0.88 15.76
N GLU A 117 9.33 -0.34 15.06
CA GLU A 117 9.83 1.01 15.30
C GLU A 117 8.84 2.12 14.92
N LYS A 118 8.19 1.97 13.76
CA LYS A 118 7.29 3.02 13.24
C LYS A 118 5.88 2.94 13.84
N CYS A 119 5.45 1.77 14.27
CA CYS A 119 4.14 1.59 14.90
C CYS A 119 4.19 1.59 16.41
N LEU A 120 5.37 1.43 17.04
CA LEU A 120 5.54 1.33 18.48
C LEU A 120 4.59 0.27 19.09
N MET A 121 4.49 -0.88 18.44
CA MET A 121 3.62 -1.98 18.85
C MET A 121 4.45 -3.16 19.34
N ALA A 122 3.92 -3.86 20.35
CA ALA A 122 4.48 -5.10 20.82
C ALA A 122 4.27 -6.24 19.79
N ASP A 123 5.12 -7.24 19.83
CA ASP A 123 5.21 -8.33 18.85
C ASP A 123 3.99 -9.22 18.78
N ASP A 124 3.47 -9.53 19.93
CA ASP A 124 2.27 -10.34 20.13
C ASP A 124 1.04 -9.71 19.46
N VAL A 125 0.90 -8.39 19.56
CA VAL A 125 -0.19 -7.64 18.93
C VAL A 125 -0.09 -7.70 17.40
N ILE A 126 1.13 -7.56 16.84
CA ILE A 126 1.34 -7.62 15.39
C ILE A 126 1.08 -9.05 14.89
N ARG A 127 1.55 -10.06 15.58
CA ARG A 127 1.32 -11.46 15.23
C ARG A 127 -0.16 -11.84 15.31
N ALA A 128 -0.81 -11.51 16.40
CA ALA A 128 -2.21 -11.86 16.62
C ALA A 128 -3.13 -11.21 15.58
N SER A 129 -2.86 -9.95 15.18
CA SER A 129 -3.65 -9.26 14.15
C SER A 129 -3.56 -9.87 12.74
N LEU A 130 -2.53 -10.69 12.46
CA LEU A 130 -2.31 -11.26 11.12
C LEU A 130 -2.63 -12.77 11.04
N ILE A 131 -2.69 -13.46 12.17
CA ILE A 131 -2.86 -14.93 12.23
C ILE A 131 -4.31 -15.34 12.52
N GLN A 132 -5.16 -14.42 12.97
CA GLN A 132 -6.57 -14.73 13.28
C GLN A 132 -7.48 -14.96 12.06
N THR A 133 -6.99 -14.88 10.86
CA THR A 133 -7.69 -15.41 9.69
C THR A 133 -7.51 -16.93 9.65
N LYS A 134 -8.18 -17.64 10.54
CA LYS A 134 -8.50 -19.05 10.29
C LYS A 134 -9.43 -19.05 9.08
N LEU A 135 -8.92 -19.57 7.99
CA LEU A 135 -9.73 -20.09 6.89
C LEU A 135 -10.55 -21.24 7.49
N GLU A 136 -11.80 -21.00 7.82
CA GLU A 136 -12.82 -22.04 7.89
C GLU A 136 -13.25 -22.40 6.50
#